data_0ea78702e894a87434cb0c46580dae1e
#
_entry.id   0ea78702e894a87434cb0c46580dae1e
#
_cell.length_a   1.000
_cell.length_b   1.000
_cell.length_c   1.000
_cell.angle_alpha   90.00
_cell.angle_beta   90.00
_cell.angle_gamma   90.00
#
_symmetry.space_group_name_H-M   'P 1'
#
loop_
_entity.id
_entity.type
_entity.pdbx_description
1 polymer ?
#
loop_
_entity_poly.entity_id
_entity_poly.type
_entity_poly.pdbx_seq_one_letter_code
_entity_poly.pdbx_strand_id
1 'polypeptide(L)'
;MNDDAGQRYLRETRHTRSHLVGGRMDWSHQPDWFKTYPDAPRVALPKPALDECGLFDALARRRSLRAYAPPPLALGELAALLWAAAGVTARQDGFAFRTAPSAGGLYPIEHYVIANGVEGLEPGLYHYDVLAEALERLATGDLRLPIARAALDQRIAAVAQAVFVWTAVLERSRWKYGARFARYVLLDAGHIAGNVALAATALGLGSCQIAAFYDDEAAALLGVDPDLEPVVYMSTVGRPRGA
;
A
#
# COMPACT_ATOMS: atom_id res chain seq x y z
N MET A 1 -10.28 28.79 -20.01
CA MET A 1 -9.94 27.48 -19.46
C MET A 1 -9.81 27.64 -17.94
N ASN A 2 -10.64 26.94 -17.17
CA ASN A 2 -10.50 26.98 -15.72
C ASN A 2 -9.17 26.30 -15.37
N ASP A 3 -8.27 27.05 -14.73
CA ASP A 3 -6.98 26.57 -14.26
C ASP A 3 -7.19 25.87 -12.91
N ASP A 4 -7.64 24.60 -12.95
CA ASP A 4 -7.85 23.80 -11.75
C ASP A 4 -6.53 23.41 -11.07
N ALA A 5 -6.61 22.96 -9.81
CA ALA A 5 -5.45 22.63 -8.99
C ALA A 5 -4.57 21.55 -9.65
N GLY A 6 -5.17 20.55 -10.29
CA GLY A 6 -4.44 19.47 -10.96
C GLY A 6 -3.65 19.98 -12.17
N GLN A 7 -4.27 20.81 -13.03
CA GLN A 7 -3.59 21.41 -14.18
C GLN A 7 -2.46 22.33 -13.73
N ARG A 8 -2.70 23.13 -12.69
CA ARG A 8 -1.69 24.03 -12.10
C ARG A 8 -0.52 23.22 -11.56
N TYR A 9 -0.77 22.17 -10.75
CA TYR A 9 0.27 21.28 -10.24
C TYR A 9 1.09 20.64 -11.36
N LEU A 10 0.45 20.10 -12.39
CA LEU A 10 1.13 19.51 -13.54
C LEU A 10 2.01 20.52 -14.29
N ARG A 11 1.56 21.77 -14.43
CA ARG A 11 2.32 22.84 -15.08
C ARG A 11 3.50 23.28 -14.22
N GLU A 12 3.27 23.59 -12.95
CA GLU A 12 4.29 24.12 -12.05
C GLU A 12 5.40 23.11 -11.72
N THR A 13 5.09 21.81 -11.83
CA THR A 13 6.06 20.73 -11.60
C THR A 13 6.69 20.18 -12.89
N ARG A 14 6.60 20.89 -14.02
CA ARG A 14 7.28 20.50 -15.27
C ARG A 14 8.79 20.67 -15.14
N HIS A 15 9.53 19.69 -15.64
CA HIS A 15 10.93 19.90 -15.99
C HIS A 15 11.02 20.57 -17.36
N THR A 16 11.89 21.55 -17.47
CA THR A 16 12.33 22.10 -18.75
C THR A 16 13.85 22.03 -18.82
N ARG A 17 14.44 22.23 -20.00
CA ARG A 17 15.91 22.27 -20.14
C ARG A 17 16.54 23.41 -19.34
N SER A 18 15.81 24.50 -19.13
CA SER A 18 16.25 25.70 -18.38
C SER A 18 15.88 25.66 -16.90
N HIS A 19 14.96 24.77 -16.49
CA HIS A 19 14.46 24.71 -15.13
C HIS A 19 14.13 23.27 -14.73
N LEU A 20 14.87 22.72 -13.80
CA LEU A 20 14.60 21.42 -13.18
C LEU A 20 13.91 21.65 -11.83
N VAL A 21 12.72 21.11 -11.69
CA VAL A 21 12.01 21.07 -10.40
C VAL A 21 12.65 19.99 -9.55
N GLY A 22 13.09 20.36 -8.37
CA GLY A 22 13.77 19.47 -7.42
C GLY A 22 14.79 20.30 -6.63
N GLY A 23 15.25 19.74 -5.55
CA GLY A 23 16.20 20.38 -4.65
C GLY A 23 17.56 19.70 -4.66
N ARG A 24 18.52 20.33 -4.02
CA ARG A 24 19.76 19.67 -3.58
C ARG A 24 19.42 18.89 -2.31
N MET A 25 19.69 17.58 -2.30
CA MET A 25 19.45 16.73 -1.14
C MET A 25 20.31 17.22 0.03
N ASP A 26 19.68 17.48 1.16
CA ASP A 26 20.35 17.74 2.42
C ASP A 26 20.46 16.43 3.20
N TRP A 27 21.62 15.82 3.16
CA TRP A 27 21.91 14.54 3.82
C TRP A 27 21.88 14.62 5.35
N SER A 28 22.00 15.82 5.92
CA SER A 28 21.89 16.01 7.37
C SER A 28 20.44 15.94 7.87
N HIS A 29 19.48 16.08 6.96
CA HIS A 29 18.04 16.02 7.22
C HIS A 29 17.36 14.90 6.41
N GLN A 30 18.08 13.79 6.21
CA GLN A 30 17.52 12.62 5.52
C GLN A 30 16.40 12.01 6.37
N PRO A 31 15.19 11.83 5.81
CA PRO A 31 14.10 11.17 6.52
C PRO A 31 14.39 9.69 6.76
N ASP A 32 13.80 9.12 7.80
CA ASP A 32 13.84 7.68 8.07
C ASP A 32 13.23 6.90 6.93
N TRP A 33 13.95 5.89 6.45
CA TRP A 33 13.54 5.08 5.30
C TRP A 33 12.54 3.99 5.65
N PHE A 34 12.43 3.68 6.93
CA PHE A 34 11.53 2.63 7.43
C PHE A 34 10.75 3.16 8.61
N LYS A 35 9.45 2.91 8.59
CA LYS A 35 8.57 3.17 9.71
C LYS A 35 8.39 1.87 10.48
N THR A 36 8.44 1.94 11.79
CA THR A 36 8.18 0.83 12.69
C THR A 36 7.37 1.28 13.90
N TYR A 37 6.69 0.36 14.52
CA TYR A 37 5.96 0.54 15.77
C TYR A 37 6.56 -0.41 16.81
N PRO A 38 7.69 -0.05 17.46
CA PRO A 38 8.47 -0.97 18.29
C PRO A 38 7.72 -1.53 19.49
N ASP A 39 6.75 -0.78 20.00
CA ASP A 39 5.91 -1.18 21.14
C ASP A 39 4.69 -2.03 20.73
N ALA A 40 4.42 -2.15 19.44
CA ALA A 40 3.28 -2.93 18.96
C ALA A 40 3.56 -4.45 19.03
N PRO A 41 2.58 -5.26 19.46
CA PRO A 41 2.69 -6.71 19.39
C PRO A 41 2.95 -7.16 17.96
N ARG A 42 3.96 -8.02 17.77
CA ARG A 42 4.38 -8.50 16.46
C ARG A 42 3.81 -9.86 16.13
N VAL A 43 3.40 -10.04 14.89
CA VAL A 43 3.02 -11.32 14.31
C VAL A 43 4.01 -11.66 13.21
N ALA A 44 4.80 -12.70 13.40
CA ALA A 44 5.71 -13.19 12.37
C ALA A 44 4.92 -13.74 11.18
N LEU A 45 5.32 -13.35 9.98
CA LEU A 45 4.73 -13.89 8.76
C LEU A 45 5.50 -15.14 8.32
N PRO A 46 4.81 -16.16 7.81
CA PRO A 46 5.48 -17.29 7.17
C PRO A 46 6.19 -16.82 5.90
N LYS A 47 7.22 -17.55 5.48
CA LYS A 47 7.82 -17.30 4.16
C LYS A 47 6.73 -17.43 3.09
N PRO A 48 6.66 -16.49 2.14
CA PRO A 48 5.64 -16.52 1.10
C PRO A 48 5.81 -17.78 0.26
N ALA A 49 4.72 -18.54 0.09
CA ALA A 49 4.65 -19.58 -0.93
C ALA A 49 4.42 -18.87 -2.27
N LEU A 50 5.43 -18.92 -3.14
CA LEU A 50 5.35 -18.32 -4.46
C LEU A 50 4.89 -19.42 -5.42
N ASP A 51 3.60 -19.50 -5.67
CA ASP A 51 3.02 -20.47 -6.58
C ASP A 51 3.45 -20.21 -8.03
N GLU A 52 3.57 -21.29 -8.83
CA GLU A 52 4.01 -21.26 -10.22
C GLU A 52 2.91 -20.76 -11.17
N CYS A 53 2.32 -19.60 -10.90
CA CYS A 53 1.43 -18.95 -11.87
C CYS A 53 2.25 -18.11 -12.84
N GLY A 54 2.12 -18.39 -14.14
CA GLY A 54 2.79 -17.60 -15.16
C GLY A 54 2.32 -16.13 -15.14
N LEU A 55 3.25 -15.18 -15.27
CA LEU A 55 2.96 -13.74 -15.26
C LEU A 55 1.87 -13.38 -16.30
N PHE A 56 1.98 -13.88 -17.52
CA PHE A 56 1.02 -13.56 -18.59
C PHE A 56 -0.37 -14.13 -18.31
N ASP A 57 -0.44 -15.29 -17.64
CA ASP A 57 -1.72 -15.87 -17.21
C ASP A 57 -2.37 -15.01 -16.11
N ALA A 58 -1.59 -14.55 -15.12
CA ALA A 58 -2.09 -13.61 -14.11
C ALA A 58 -2.59 -12.29 -14.74
N LEU A 59 -1.85 -11.74 -15.71
CA LEU A 59 -2.24 -10.53 -16.43
C LEU A 59 -3.55 -10.73 -17.21
N ALA A 60 -3.71 -11.87 -17.89
CA ALA A 60 -4.91 -12.17 -18.67
C ALA A 60 -6.16 -12.37 -17.80
N ARG A 61 -6.00 -12.98 -16.62
CA ARG A 61 -7.11 -13.29 -15.70
C ARG A 61 -7.45 -12.15 -14.73
N ARG A 62 -6.52 -11.27 -14.41
CA ARG A 62 -6.74 -10.20 -13.43
C ARG A 62 -8.01 -9.39 -13.75
N ARG A 63 -8.91 -9.29 -12.82
CA ARG A 63 -10.13 -8.44 -12.87
C ARG A 63 -10.34 -7.78 -11.51
N SER A 64 -11.00 -6.62 -11.52
CA SER A 64 -11.47 -5.97 -10.28
C SER A 64 -12.70 -6.70 -9.77
N LEU A 65 -12.51 -7.59 -8.79
CA LEU A 65 -13.57 -8.38 -8.18
C LEU A 65 -14.06 -7.70 -6.90
N ARG A 66 -15.38 -7.65 -6.74
CA ARG A 66 -16.05 -6.90 -5.66
C ARG A 66 -16.99 -7.76 -4.81
N ALA A 67 -17.01 -9.06 -5.05
CA ALA A 67 -17.83 -10.01 -4.29
C ALA A 67 -16.92 -11.09 -3.70
N TYR A 68 -16.91 -11.15 -2.40
CA TYR A 68 -16.08 -12.09 -1.64
C TYR A 68 -16.95 -13.05 -0.83
N ALA A 69 -16.40 -14.23 -0.54
CA ALA A 69 -17.05 -15.29 0.21
C ALA A 69 -16.03 -16.05 1.08
N PRO A 70 -16.48 -16.80 2.12
CA PRO A 70 -15.62 -17.72 2.88
C PRO A 70 -14.92 -18.73 1.97
N PRO A 71 -13.83 -19.37 2.44
CA PRO A 71 -13.23 -19.26 3.76
C PRO A 71 -12.35 -18.00 3.94
N PRO A 72 -11.81 -17.73 5.16
CA PRO A 72 -10.83 -16.68 5.39
C PRO A 72 -9.59 -16.83 4.50
N LEU A 73 -8.77 -15.77 4.39
CA LEU A 73 -7.44 -15.88 3.82
C LEU A 73 -6.53 -16.66 4.77
N ALA A 74 -5.69 -17.53 4.23
CA ALA A 74 -4.60 -18.10 5.01
C ALA A 74 -3.54 -17.02 5.32
N LEU A 75 -2.87 -17.11 6.46
CA LEU A 75 -1.79 -16.18 6.81
C LEU A 75 -0.65 -16.19 5.76
N GLY A 76 -0.38 -17.35 5.16
CA GLY A 76 0.61 -17.47 4.07
C GLY A 76 0.21 -16.72 2.80
N GLU A 77 -1.08 -16.67 2.47
CA GLU A 77 -1.57 -15.87 1.33
C GLU A 77 -1.41 -14.37 1.61
N LEU A 78 -1.72 -13.92 2.84
CA LEU A 78 -1.48 -12.53 3.23
C LEU A 78 0.02 -12.20 3.18
N ALA A 79 0.88 -13.10 3.66
CA ALA A 79 2.34 -12.94 3.59
C ALA A 79 2.83 -12.79 2.14
N ALA A 80 2.32 -13.61 1.21
CA ALA A 80 2.66 -13.53 -0.21
C ALA A 80 2.22 -12.19 -0.84
N LEU A 81 1.03 -11.70 -0.48
CA LEU A 81 0.52 -10.40 -0.94
C LEU A 81 1.36 -9.23 -0.41
N LEU A 82 1.75 -9.25 0.86
CA LEU A 82 2.62 -8.24 1.47
C LEU A 82 4.02 -8.26 0.86
N TRP A 83 4.56 -9.45 0.63
CA TRP A 83 5.83 -9.60 -0.08
C TRP A 83 5.74 -9.07 -1.52
N ALA A 84 4.68 -9.35 -2.24
CA ALA A 84 4.46 -8.80 -3.58
C ALA A 84 4.36 -7.26 -3.57
N ALA A 85 3.79 -6.68 -2.51
CA ALA A 85 3.69 -5.23 -2.34
C ALA A 85 5.06 -4.57 -2.09
N ALA A 86 5.86 -5.13 -1.17
CA ALA A 86 7.04 -4.44 -0.65
C ALA A 86 8.19 -5.34 -0.19
N GLY A 87 8.16 -6.64 -0.49
CA GLY A 87 9.20 -7.59 -0.08
C GLY A 87 10.60 -7.17 -0.53
N VAL A 88 11.58 -7.34 0.34
CA VAL A 88 12.98 -7.03 0.02
C VAL A 88 13.56 -8.10 -0.90
N THR A 89 13.99 -7.71 -2.09
CA THR A 89 14.53 -8.61 -3.12
C THR A 89 16.05 -8.56 -3.20
N ALA A 90 16.67 -7.45 -2.79
CA ALA A 90 18.11 -7.28 -2.76
C ALA A 90 18.52 -6.25 -1.70
N ARG A 91 19.75 -6.38 -1.20
CA ARG A 91 20.39 -5.40 -0.32
C ARG A 91 21.75 -5.03 -0.91
N GLN A 92 22.00 -3.73 -1.10
CA GLN A 92 23.26 -3.23 -1.63
C GLN A 92 23.54 -1.85 -1.07
N ASP A 93 24.75 -1.62 -0.59
CA ASP A 93 25.24 -0.31 -0.12
C ASP A 93 24.32 0.38 0.90
N GLY A 94 23.71 -0.40 1.81
CA GLY A 94 22.76 0.09 2.81
C GLY A 94 21.31 0.25 2.32
N PHE A 95 21.06 0.06 1.02
CA PHE A 95 19.71 0.10 0.45
C PHE A 95 19.05 -1.28 0.47
N ALA A 96 17.73 -1.30 0.70
CA ALA A 96 16.90 -2.50 0.59
C ALA A 96 15.95 -2.33 -0.60
N PHE A 97 16.28 -2.98 -1.72
CA PHE A 97 15.44 -2.94 -2.91
C PHE A 97 14.25 -3.86 -2.76
N ARG A 98 13.07 -3.37 -3.19
CA ARG A 98 11.80 -4.05 -2.97
C ARG A 98 11.21 -4.57 -4.28
N THR A 99 10.21 -5.43 -4.18
CA THR A 99 9.45 -5.99 -5.32
C THR A 99 8.82 -4.92 -6.19
N ALA A 100 8.27 -3.86 -5.60
CA ALA A 100 7.77 -2.71 -6.35
C ALA A 100 8.89 -1.68 -6.55
N PRO A 101 9.04 -1.11 -7.76
CA PRO A 101 10.00 -0.03 -7.97
C PRO A 101 9.54 1.24 -7.25
N SER A 102 10.51 2.04 -6.79
CA SER A 102 10.26 3.35 -6.21
C SER A 102 11.21 4.37 -6.80
N ALA A 103 10.70 5.57 -7.04
CA ALA A 103 11.50 6.67 -7.56
C ALA A 103 12.68 6.97 -6.64
N GLY A 104 13.89 6.81 -7.17
CA GLY A 104 15.15 7.01 -6.43
C GLY A 104 15.41 6.04 -5.30
N GLY A 105 14.66 4.94 -5.18
CA GLY A 105 14.77 3.96 -4.11
C GLY A 105 14.34 4.50 -2.74
N LEU A 106 13.45 5.50 -2.70
CA LEU A 106 13.07 6.21 -1.47
C LEU A 106 11.93 5.55 -0.70
N TYR A 107 11.13 4.73 -1.37
CA TYR A 107 10.04 3.93 -0.78
C TYR A 107 9.13 4.71 0.19
N PRO A 108 8.49 5.80 -0.26
CA PRO A 108 7.66 6.65 0.59
C PRO A 108 6.39 5.97 1.09
N ILE A 109 5.97 4.87 0.46
CA ILE A 109 4.70 4.19 0.75
C ILE A 109 4.84 3.25 1.93
N GLU A 110 3.98 3.44 2.94
CA GLU A 110 3.78 2.52 4.05
C GLU A 110 2.58 1.60 3.80
N HIS A 111 2.59 0.45 4.46
CA HIS A 111 1.68 -0.64 4.18
C HIS A 111 0.88 -1.00 5.43
N TYR A 112 -0.40 -0.66 5.44
CA TYR A 112 -1.33 -1.04 6.49
C TYR A 112 -2.29 -2.12 5.97
N VAL A 113 -2.72 -2.99 6.87
CA VAL A 113 -3.71 -4.03 6.60
C VAL A 113 -4.79 -3.99 7.64
N ILE A 114 -6.04 -3.87 7.21
CA ILE A 114 -7.20 -4.17 8.03
C ILE A 114 -7.55 -5.62 7.76
N ALA A 115 -7.29 -6.49 8.75
CA ALA A 115 -7.57 -7.91 8.70
C ALA A 115 -9.01 -8.14 9.18
N ASN A 116 -9.93 -8.43 8.27
CA ASN A 116 -11.33 -8.74 8.58
C ASN A 116 -11.60 -10.24 8.69
N GLY A 117 -10.76 -11.08 8.04
CA GLY A 117 -10.92 -12.52 8.02
C GLY A 117 -9.66 -13.19 7.49
N VAL A 118 -8.62 -13.27 8.34
CA VAL A 118 -7.36 -13.94 8.06
C VAL A 118 -7.11 -14.98 9.15
N GLU A 119 -6.82 -16.22 8.74
CA GLU A 119 -6.55 -17.31 9.70
C GLU A 119 -5.34 -17.00 10.57
N GLY A 120 -5.50 -17.19 11.87
CA GLY A 120 -4.42 -16.94 12.84
C GLY A 120 -4.18 -15.47 13.17
N LEU A 121 -4.94 -14.53 12.59
CA LEU A 121 -4.93 -13.14 12.99
C LEU A 121 -6.26 -12.74 13.66
N GLU A 122 -6.15 -12.01 14.76
CA GLU A 122 -7.31 -11.30 15.31
C GLU A 122 -7.77 -10.22 14.34
N PRO A 123 -9.08 -9.99 14.17
CA PRO A 123 -9.55 -8.83 13.41
C PRO A 123 -8.97 -7.54 13.97
N GLY A 124 -8.50 -6.67 13.09
CA GLY A 124 -7.86 -5.42 13.54
C GLY A 124 -7.04 -4.72 12.47
N LEU A 125 -6.30 -3.71 12.92
CA LEU A 125 -5.38 -2.90 12.12
C LEU A 125 -3.94 -3.35 12.37
N TYR A 126 -3.20 -3.54 11.30
CA TYR A 126 -1.80 -3.94 11.31
C TYR A 126 -0.97 -3.04 10.38
N HIS A 127 0.28 -2.78 10.78
CA HIS A 127 1.30 -2.20 9.92
C HIS A 127 2.29 -3.31 9.50
N TYR A 128 2.81 -3.24 8.29
CA TYR A 128 3.80 -4.21 7.79
C TYR A 128 5.22 -3.66 7.95
N ASP A 129 5.96 -4.19 8.92
CA ASP A 129 7.41 -3.97 9.02
C ASP A 129 8.12 -4.76 7.91
N VAL A 130 8.52 -4.05 6.87
CA VAL A 130 9.14 -4.62 5.67
C VAL A 130 10.49 -5.29 5.98
N LEU A 131 11.26 -4.75 6.93
CA LEU A 131 12.57 -5.28 7.25
C LEU A 131 12.51 -6.54 8.11
N ALA A 132 11.56 -6.59 9.03
CA ALA A 132 11.32 -7.73 9.90
C ALA A 132 10.43 -8.80 9.25
N GLU A 133 9.81 -8.50 8.09
CA GLU A 133 8.80 -9.33 7.43
C GLU A 133 7.69 -9.76 8.43
N ALA A 134 7.20 -8.80 9.21
CA ALA A 134 6.27 -9.03 10.30
C ALA A 134 5.14 -8.01 10.30
N LEU A 135 4.01 -8.38 10.89
CA LEU A 135 2.92 -7.44 11.16
C LEU A 135 3.06 -6.88 12.58
N GLU A 136 2.94 -5.57 12.69
CA GLU A 136 2.84 -4.82 13.93
C GLU A 136 1.37 -4.52 14.20
N ARG A 137 0.80 -5.09 15.24
CA ARG A 137 -0.63 -4.92 15.56
C ARG A 137 -0.88 -3.60 16.24
N LEU A 138 -1.58 -2.69 15.55
CA LEU A 138 -1.87 -1.34 16.03
C LEU A 138 -3.20 -1.26 16.78
N ALA A 139 -4.21 -2.03 16.35
CA ALA A 139 -5.50 -2.09 17.01
C ALA A 139 -6.16 -3.45 16.81
N THR A 140 -7.02 -3.84 17.75
CA THR A 140 -7.88 -5.02 17.67
C THR A 140 -9.34 -4.62 17.57
N GLY A 141 -10.15 -5.48 16.96
CA GLY A 141 -11.58 -5.31 16.84
C GLY A 141 -12.10 -5.37 15.40
N ASP A 142 -13.41 -5.35 15.27
CA ASP A 142 -14.07 -5.38 13.96
C ASP A 142 -14.02 -3.98 13.30
N LEU A 143 -13.21 -3.84 12.29
CA LEU A 143 -13.03 -2.60 11.54
C LEU A 143 -13.77 -2.60 10.18
N ARG A 144 -14.64 -3.57 9.91
CA ARG A 144 -15.39 -3.66 8.65
C ARG A 144 -16.23 -2.42 8.36
N LEU A 145 -17.02 -1.97 9.33
CA LEU A 145 -17.84 -0.76 9.16
C LEU A 145 -16.99 0.52 9.14
N PRO A 146 -16.00 0.72 10.02
CA PRO A 146 -15.10 1.85 9.95
C PRO A 146 -14.42 2.00 8.58
N ILE A 147 -13.82 0.94 8.05
CA ILE A 147 -13.12 1.03 6.74
C ILE A 147 -14.10 1.24 5.58
N ALA A 148 -15.30 0.65 5.63
CA ALA A 148 -16.30 0.87 4.58
C ALA A 148 -16.76 2.33 4.55
N ARG A 149 -16.98 2.95 5.72
CA ARG A 149 -17.33 4.38 5.84
C ARG A 149 -16.22 5.26 5.29
N ALA A 150 -15.00 5.07 5.76
CA ALA A 150 -13.85 5.79 5.24
C ALA A 150 -13.70 5.64 3.71
N ALA A 151 -14.03 4.48 3.17
CA ALA A 151 -14.01 4.21 1.71
C ALA A 151 -15.29 4.68 0.99
N LEU A 152 -15.87 5.83 1.33
CA LEU A 152 -17.11 6.37 0.75
C LEU A 152 -18.29 5.39 0.85
N ASP A 153 -18.51 4.78 1.99
CA ASP A 153 -19.54 3.79 2.27
C ASP A 153 -19.54 2.56 1.32
N GLN A 154 -18.37 2.27 0.72
CA GLN A 154 -18.24 1.14 -0.19
C GLN A 154 -18.25 -0.19 0.56
N ARG A 155 -19.36 -0.91 0.47
CA ARG A 155 -19.54 -2.21 1.12
C ARG A 155 -18.42 -3.22 0.81
N ILE A 156 -17.74 -3.08 -0.33
CA ILE A 156 -16.65 -3.96 -0.71
C ILE A 156 -15.55 -3.99 0.35
N ALA A 157 -15.25 -2.87 1.01
CA ALA A 157 -14.24 -2.80 2.06
C ALA A 157 -14.67 -3.58 3.32
N ALA A 158 -15.97 -3.61 3.63
CA ALA A 158 -16.50 -4.38 4.77
C ALA A 158 -16.50 -5.88 4.53
N VAL A 159 -16.71 -6.34 3.29
CA VAL A 159 -16.86 -7.77 2.99
C VAL A 159 -15.56 -8.45 2.57
N ALA A 160 -14.51 -7.69 2.28
CA ALA A 160 -13.19 -8.20 1.96
C ALA A 160 -12.55 -8.87 3.19
N GLN A 161 -11.80 -9.95 2.98
CA GLN A 161 -11.05 -10.60 4.06
C GLN A 161 -9.88 -9.75 4.53
N ALA A 162 -9.27 -8.98 3.63
CA ALA A 162 -8.25 -7.99 3.97
C ALA A 162 -8.43 -6.72 3.15
N VAL A 163 -8.15 -5.56 3.76
CA VAL A 163 -8.04 -4.29 3.06
C VAL A 163 -6.64 -3.75 3.27
N PHE A 164 -5.88 -3.66 2.19
CA PHE A 164 -4.60 -2.97 2.15
C PHE A 164 -4.87 -1.48 2.06
N VAL A 165 -4.24 -0.70 2.92
CA VAL A 165 -4.30 0.75 2.91
C VAL A 165 -2.89 1.28 2.81
N TRP A 166 -2.62 2.06 1.78
CA TRP A 166 -1.30 2.63 1.55
C TRP A 166 -1.31 4.11 1.88
N THR A 167 -0.38 4.50 2.73
CA THR A 167 -0.09 5.89 3.04
C THR A 167 1.22 6.30 2.41
N ALA A 168 1.51 7.59 2.39
CA ALA A 168 2.78 8.09 1.89
C ALA A 168 3.44 9.01 2.90
N VAL A 169 4.59 8.62 3.44
CA VAL A 169 5.47 9.51 4.21
C VAL A 169 6.08 10.52 3.23
N LEU A 170 5.41 11.66 3.08
CA LEU A 170 5.66 12.62 1.99
C LEU A 170 7.09 13.12 1.98
N GLU A 171 7.70 13.32 3.14
CA GLU A 171 9.03 13.89 3.27
C GLU A 171 10.11 12.99 2.66
N ARG A 172 9.96 11.65 2.66
CA ARG A 172 10.90 10.75 2.00
C ARG A 172 11.08 11.07 0.51
N SER A 173 10.00 11.43 -0.18
CA SER A 173 10.07 11.78 -1.60
C SER A 173 10.33 13.29 -1.82
N ARG A 174 9.75 14.15 -0.98
CA ARG A 174 9.95 15.61 -1.04
C ARG A 174 11.40 16.00 -0.83
N TRP A 175 12.09 15.35 0.08
CA TRP A 175 13.50 15.54 0.38
C TRP A 175 14.40 15.54 -0.87
N LYS A 176 14.09 14.67 -1.85
CA LYS A 176 14.85 14.55 -3.12
C LYS A 176 14.22 15.33 -4.27
N TYR A 177 12.90 15.32 -4.36
CA TYR A 177 12.20 15.75 -5.58
C TYR A 177 11.49 17.10 -5.44
N GLY A 178 11.57 17.77 -4.28
CA GLY A 178 10.92 19.05 -4.04
C GLY A 178 9.43 18.97 -4.40
N ALA A 179 8.87 20.01 -4.97
CA ALA A 179 7.44 20.08 -5.30
C ALA A 179 6.94 18.99 -6.29
N ARG A 180 7.86 18.29 -6.97
CA ARG A 180 7.50 17.22 -7.92
C ARG A 180 7.19 15.88 -7.23
N PHE A 181 7.45 15.74 -5.94
CA PHE A 181 7.36 14.50 -5.17
C PHE A 181 6.04 13.73 -5.36
N ALA A 182 4.91 14.44 -5.36
CA ALA A 182 3.60 13.81 -5.41
C ALA A 182 3.37 12.97 -6.69
N ARG A 183 3.98 13.36 -7.84
CA ARG A 183 3.93 12.54 -9.05
C ARG A 183 4.52 11.15 -8.82
N TYR A 184 5.65 11.09 -8.14
CA TYR A 184 6.38 9.84 -7.91
C TYR A 184 5.69 8.98 -6.85
N VAL A 185 5.19 9.60 -5.78
CA VAL A 185 4.41 8.92 -4.73
C VAL A 185 3.21 8.18 -5.32
N LEU A 186 2.43 8.84 -6.19
CA LEU A 186 1.26 8.20 -6.81
C LEU A 186 1.64 7.08 -7.79
N LEU A 187 2.75 7.22 -8.51
CA LEU A 187 3.27 6.15 -9.37
C LEU A 187 3.74 4.94 -8.56
N ASP A 188 4.46 5.17 -7.46
CA ASP A 188 4.93 4.11 -6.57
C ASP A 188 3.73 3.34 -5.97
N ALA A 189 2.71 4.05 -5.48
CA ALA A 189 1.48 3.42 -4.98
C ALA A 189 0.77 2.59 -6.05
N GLY A 190 0.73 3.07 -7.29
CA GLY A 190 0.17 2.34 -8.43
C GLY A 190 0.93 1.05 -8.74
N HIS A 191 2.27 1.06 -8.69
CA HIS A 191 3.10 -0.14 -8.88
C HIS A 191 2.80 -1.19 -7.79
N ILE A 192 2.74 -0.76 -6.53
CA ILE A 192 2.44 -1.63 -5.39
C ILE A 192 1.05 -2.26 -5.54
N ALA A 193 0.03 -1.47 -5.85
CA ALA A 193 -1.32 -1.96 -6.05
C ALA A 193 -1.42 -2.92 -7.24
N GLY A 194 -0.66 -2.67 -8.31
CA GLY A 194 -0.54 -3.56 -9.46
C GLY A 194 0.05 -4.91 -9.07
N ASN A 195 1.15 -4.92 -8.30
CA ASN A 195 1.77 -6.14 -7.80
C ASN A 195 0.81 -6.96 -6.93
N VAL A 196 0.11 -6.32 -5.99
CA VAL A 196 -0.89 -6.99 -5.13
C VAL A 196 -2.03 -7.58 -5.97
N ALA A 197 -2.50 -6.86 -6.99
CA ALA A 197 -3.57 -7.35 -7.85
C ALA A 197 -3.15 -8.59 -8.67
N LEU A 198 -1.92 -8.61 -9.17
CA LEU A 198 -1.37 -9.76 -9.91
C LEU A 198 -1.11 -10.94 -8.99
N ALA A 199 -0.52 -10.70 -7.81
CA ALA A 199 -0.29 -11.73 -6.80
C ALA A 199 -1.61 -12.33 -6.31
N ALA A 200 -2.62 -11.51 -6.02
CA ALA A 200 -3.95 -12.01 -5.67
C ALA A 200 -4.53 -12.92 -6.76
N THR A 201 -4.39 -12.52 -8.04
CA THR A 201 -4.86 -13.34 -9.17
C THR A 201 -4.10 -14.65 -9.28
N ALA A 202 -2.78 -14.63 -9.07
CA ALA A 202 -1.94 -15.83 -9.08
C ALA A 202 -2.35 -16.82 -7.97
N LEU A 203 -2.70 -16.31 -6.80
CA LEU A 203 -3.19 -17.10 -5.66
C LEU A 203 -4.67 -17.52 -5.78
N GLY A 204 -5.35 -17.26 -6.91
CA GLY A 204 -6.77 -17.55 -7.05
C GLY A 204 -7.67 -16.63 -6.22
N LEU A 205 -7.15 -15.53 -5.72
CA LEU A 205 -7.88 -14.53 -4.96
C LEU A 205 -8.43 -13.42 -5.88
N GLY A 206 -9.42 -12.70 -5.37
CA GLY A 206 -9.94 -11.49 -5.99
C GLY A 206 -9.41 -10.23 -5.33
N SER A 207 -9.21 -9.18 -6.12
CA SER A 207 -8.86 -7.86 -5.59
C SER A 207 -9.61 -6.75 -6.31
N CYS A 208 -9.77 -5.61 -5.61
CA CYS A 208 -10.27 -4.38 -6.22
C CYS A 208 -9.62 -3.17 -5.57
N GLN A 209 -9.06 -2.30 -6.40
CA GLN A 209 -8.44 -1.07 -5.97
C GLN A 209 -9.51 0.00 -5.71
N ILE A 210 -9.31 0.80 -4.65
CA ILE A 210 -10.18 1.91 -4.24
C ILE A 210 -9.33 3.17 -4.14
N ALA A 211 -9.67 4.18 -4.94
CA ALA A 211 -9.05 5.51 -4.89
C ALA A 211 -10.03 6.59 -4.38
N ALA A 212 -11.29 6.21 -4.16
CA ALA A 212 -12.32 7.10 -3.67
C ALA A 212 -12.62 6.79 -2.21
N PHE A 213 -12.19 7.66 -1.31
CA PHE A 213 -12.35 7.55 0.15
C PHE A 213 -12.39 8.95 0.76
N TYR A 214 -12.84 9.06 2.00
CA TYR A 214 -12.72 10.27 2.81
C TYR A 214 -11.33 10.29 3.43
N ASP A 215 -10.48 11.22 3.00
CA ASP A 215 -9.05 11.25 3.36
C ASP A 215 -8.82 11.34 4.86
N ASP A 216 -9.50 12.27 5.53
CA ASP A 216 -9.36 12.49 6.98
C ASP A 216 -9.90 11.29 7.80
N GLU A 217 -11.00 10.67 7.36
CA GLU A 217 -11.54 9.49 8.05
C GLU A 217 -10.62 8.28 7.90
N ALA A 218 -10.04 8.11 6.72
CA ALA A 218 -9.09 7.04 6.46
C ALA A 218 -7.80 7.23 7.27
N ALA A 219 -7.26 8.46 7.33
CA ALA A 219 -6.09 8.79 8.14
C ALA A 219 -6.36 8.60 9.64
N ALA A 220 -7.50 9.06 10.12
CA ALA A 220 -7.92 8.89 11.52
C ALA A 220 -8.06 7.41 11.91
N LEU A 221 -8.60 6.57 11.02
CA LEU A 221 -8.71 5.12 11.23
C LEU A 221 -7.34 4.45 11.41
N LEU A 222 -6.33 4.93 10.70
CA LEU A 222 -4.95 4.43 10.81
C LEU A 222 -4.15 5.08 11.95
N GLY A 223 -4.62 6.21 12.48
CA GLY A 223 -3.90 7.00 13.49
C GLY A 223 -2.70 7.74 12.90
N VAL A 224 -2.78 8.18 11.65
CA VAL A 224 -1.72 8.95 10.96
C VAL A 224 -2.15 10.40 10.74
N ASP A 225 -1.16 11.28 10.59
CA ASP A 225 -1.38 12.69 10.27
C ASP A 225 -1.57 12.85 8.74
N PRO A 226 -2.74 13.28 8.26
CA PRO A 226 -3.02 13.38 6.83
C PRO A 226 -2.16 14.41 6.09
N ASP A 227 -1.57 15.39 6.78
CA ASP A 227 -0.69 16.38 6.16
C ASP A 227 0.75 15.86 5.97
N LEU A 228 1.17 14.89 6.78
CA LEU A 228 2.51 14.31 6.74
C LEU A 228 2.53 12.92 6.09
N GLU A 229 1.47 12.16 6.30
CA GLU A 229 1.34 10.77 5.86
C GLU A 229 -0.09 10.48 5.38
N PRO A 230 -0.58 11.14 4.29
CA PRO A 230 -1.91 10.89 3.76
C PRO A 230 -2.09 9.46 3.27
N VAL A 231 -3.32 8.96 3.36
CA VAL A 231 -3.73 7.76 2.61
C VAL A 231 -3.75 8.13 1.12
N VAL A 232 -3.15 7.28 0.28
CA VAL A 232 -3.06 7.55 -1.16
C VAL A 232 -3.78 6.51 -2.01
N TYR A 233 -3.96 5.29 -1.49
CA TYR A 233 -4.64 4.23 -2.21
C TYR A 233 -5.06 3.10 -1.28
N MET A 234 -6.07 2.30 -1.69
CA MET A 234 -6.50 1.09 -0.98
C MET A 234 -6.69 -0.06 -1.97
N SER A 235 -6.63 -1.29 -1.46
CA SER A 235 -6.99 -2.49 -2.22
C SER A 235 -7.71 -3.48 -1.33
N THR A 236 -8.89 -3.88 -1.73
CA THR A 236 -9.59 -5.00 -1.08
C THR A 236 -9.11 -6.30 -1.66
N VAL A 237 -8.94 -7.33 -0.82
CA VAL A 237 -8.58 -8.68 -1.23
C VAL A 237 -9.44 -9.70 -0.51
N GLY A 238 -9.81 -10.75 -1.24
CA GLY A 238 -10.59 -11.85 -0.67
C GLY A 238 -10.82 -12.97 -1.65
N ARG A 239 -11.44 -14.03 -1.17
CA ARG A 239 -11.83 -15.15 -2.02
C ARG A 239 -13.00 -14.76 -2.91
N PRO A 240 -12.93 -14.97 -4.23
CA PRO A 240 -14.01 -14.64 -5.13
C PRO A 240 -15.28 -15.42 -4.79
N ARG A 241 -16.43 -14.76 -4.88
CA ARG A 241 -17.71 -15.44 -4.74
C ARG A 241 -18.06 -16.10 -6.07
N GLY A 242 -18.19 -17.43 -6.08
CA GLY A 242 -18.63 -18.19 -7.26
C GLY A 242 -17.50 -18.46 -8.28
N ALA A 243 -16.26 -18.59 -7.80
CA ALA A 243 -15.17 -19.18 -8.58
C ALA A 243 -15.24 -20.70 -8.55
#